data_c8751da085c30c4a4a18e841ac94eeb4
#
_entry.id   c8751da085c30c4a4a18e841ac94eeb4
#
_cell.length_a   1.000
_cell.length_b   1.000
_cell.length_c   1.000
_cell.angle_alpha   90.00
_cell.angle_beta   90.00
_cell.angle_gamma   90.00
#
_symmetry.space_group_name_H-M   'P 1'
#
loop_
_entity.id
_entity.type
_entity.pdbx_description
1 polymer ?
#
loop_
_entity_poly.entity_id
_entity_poly.type
_entity_poly.pdbx_seq_one_letter_code
_entity_poly.pdbx_strand_id
1 'polypeptide(L)'
;GIDATAAGRKPIFVSQLAFEDSARQVAYADALGGGDWHQQWSHKVVFSGKKETSTRARSMAFYGLAVLATSLLAVKRAEILVPENGFISINPPLLPGRMASLSTRTTHPQFMTFLQKLLDAVGVNAQLCMPYRFMTKGEMLAQCADQTLLARFACDSTSCGRFRTYNRTHCGRC
;
A
#
# COMPACT_ATOMS: atom_id res chain seq x y z
N GLY A 1 3.93 4.12 -7.87
CA GLY A 1 3.38 5.10 -8.83
C GLY A 1 4.49 5.60 -9.74
N ILE A 2 5.39 6.46 -9.26
CA ILE A 2 6.42 7.15 -10.06
C ILE A 2 7.17 6.17 -10.97
N ASP A 3 7.81 5.14 -10.43
CA ASP A 3 8.61 4.20 -11.22
C ASP A 3 7.79 3.41 -12.26
N ALA A 4 6.54 3.08 -11.92
CA ALA A 4 5.66 2.41 -12.86
C ALA A 4 5.31 3.32 -14.06
N THR A 5 5.03 4.59 -13.79
CA THR A 5 4.75 5.58 -14.85
C THR A 5 5.99 5.87 -15.69
N ALA A 6 7.15 6.03 -15.05
CA ALA A 6 8.43 6.22 -15.75
C ALA A 6 8.81 5.00 -16.65
N ALA A 7 8.37 3.80 -16.27
CA ALA A 7 8.51 2.59 -17.09
C ALA A 7 7.45 2.48 -18.21
N GLY A 8 6.68 3.53 -18.50
CA GLY A 8 5.66 3.57 -19.54
C GLY A 8 4.39 2.79 -19.19
N ARG A 9 4.21 2.36 -17.96
CA ARG A 9 2.97 1.72 -17.50
C ARG A 9 1.90 2.78 -17.23
N LYS A 10 0.64 2.40 -17.37
CA LYS A 10 -0.51 3.23 -16.96
C LYS A 10 -1.10 2.63 -15.67
N PRO A 11 -0.64 3.07 -14.48
CA PRO A 11 -1.12 2.52 -13.23
C PRO A 11 -2.53 2.99 -12.93
N ILE A 12 -3.37 2.07 -12.47
CA ILE A 12 -4.64 2.38 -11.82
C ILE A 12 -4.35 2.56 -10.35
N PHE A 13 -4.72 3.72 -9.81
CA PHE A 13 -4.56 4.01 -8.40
C PHE A 13 -5.81 3.61 -7.65
N VAL A 14 -5.62 2.81 -6.61
CA VAL A 14 -6.72 2.40 -5.73
C VAL A 14 -6.40 2.85 -4.32
N SER A 15 -7.28 3.62 -3.73
CA SER A 15 -7.08 4.13 -2.39
C SER A 15 -8.36 4.06 -1.55
N GLN A 16 -8.14 3.99 -0.25
CA GLN A 16 -9.23 4.14 0.72
C GLN A 16 -9.51 5.63 0.91
N LEU A 17 -10.77 6.01 0.81
CA LEU A 17 -11.21 7.36 1.13
C LEU A 17 -10.93 7.66 2.61
N ALA A 18 -10.06 8.63 2.86
CA ALA A 18 -9.70 9.10 4.18
C ALA A 18 -9.84 10.63 4.21
N PHE A 19 -10.60 11.13 5.16
CA PHE A 19 -11.03 12.55 5.22
C PHE A 19 -9.88 13.56 5.06
N GLU A 20 -8.70 13.25 5.61
CA GLU A 20 -7.54 14.17 5.57
C GLU A 20 -6.59 13.90 4.40
N ASP A 21 -6.61 12.72 3.81
CA ASP A 21 -5.64 12.30 2.81
C ASP A 21 -6.21 12.22 1.38
N SER A 22 -7.54 12.28 1.25
CA SER A 22 -8.19 12.06 -0.05
C SER A 22 -7.76 13.06 -1.12
N ALA A 23 -7.65 14.34 -0.77
CA ALA A 23 -7.21 15.38 -1.70
C ALA A 23 -5.74 15.17 -2.14
N ARG A 24 -4.86 14.74 -1.22
CA ARG A 24 -3.47 14.42 -1.54
C ARG A 24 -3.35 13.20 -2.45
N GLN A 25 -4.18 12.17 -2.21
CA GLN A 25 -4.22 10.98 -3.05
C GLN A 25 -4.62 11.34 -4.48
N VAL A 26 -5.61 12.24 -4.66
CA VAL A 26 -5.98 12.78 -5.97
C VAL A 26 -4.81 13.52 -6.61
N ALA A 27 -4.20 14.45 -5.87
CA ALA A 27 -3.07 15.22 -6.39
C ALA A 27 -1.88 14.34 -6.83
N TYR A 28 -1.62 13.23 -6.12
CA TYR A 28 -0.59 12.26 -6.52
C TYR A 28 -0.97 11.49 -7.78
N ALA A 29 -2.23 11.07 -7.90
CA ALA A 29 -2.71 10.37 -9.08
C ALA A 29 -2.67 11.27 -10.31
N ASP A 30 -3.13 12.51 -10.19
CA ASP A 30 -3.12 13.51 -11.27
C ASP A 30 -1.70 13.83 -11.77
N ALA A 31 -0.76 14.03 -10.82
CA ALA A 31 0.64 14.29 -11.16
C ALA A 31 1.33 13.12 -11.89
N LEU A 32 0.81 11.92 -11.75
CA LEU A 32 1.27 10.71 -12.44
C LEU A 32 0.45 10.38 -13.70
N GLY A 33 -0.42 11.30 -14.14
CA GLY A 33 -1.29 11.11 -15.31
C GLY A 33 -2.37 10.07 -15.11
N GLY A 34 -2.70 9.76 -13.86
CA GLY A 34 -3.65 8.72 -13.47
C GLY A 34 -4.98 9.23 -12.92
N GLY A 35 -5.30 10.53 -13.09
CA GLY A 35 -6.52 11.14 -12.54
C GLY A 35 -7.80 10.39 -12.91
N ASP A 36 -7.99 10.08 -14.18
CA ASP A 36 -9.16 9.30 -14.67
C ASP A 36 -9.15 7.83 -14.22
N TRP A 37 -8.02 7.33 -13.76
CA TRP A 37 -7.79 5.95 -13.32
C TRP A 37 -7.58 5.83 -11.82
N HIS A 38 -7.96 6.85 -11.06
CA HIS A 38 -7.90 6.84 -9.60
C HIS A 38 -9.26 6.48 -9.02
N GLN A 39 -9.31 5.37 -8.31
CA GLN A 39 -10.49 4.90 -7.61
C GLN A 39 -10.32 5.09 -6.11
N GLN A 40 -11.18 5.93 -5.52
CA GLN A 40 -11.24 6.12 -4.09
C GLN A 40 -12.50 5.45 -3.54
N TRP A 41 -12.34 4.44 -2.69
CA TRP A 41 -13.45 3.73 -2.09
C TRP A 41 -13.47 3.90 -0.59
N SER A 42 -14.68 3.97 -0.02
CA SER A 42 -14.88 3.89 1.42
C SER A 42 -15.43 2.51 1.77
N HIS A 43 -15.01 1.99 2.92
CA HIS A 43 -15.64 0.83 3.52
C HIS A 43 -15.93 1.10 4.98
N LYS A 44 -17.03 0.56 5.47
CA LYS A 44 -17.41 0.62 6.87
C LYS A 44 -17.58 -0.80 7.38
N VAL A 45 -16.80 -1.16 8.38
CA VAL A 45 -16.99 -2.42 9.08
C VAL A 45 -17.96 -2.20 10.23
N VAL A 46 -19.06 -2.94 10.23
CA VAL A 46 -20.06 -2.91 11.28
C VAL A 46 -19.84 -4.13 12.17
N PHE A 47 -19.65 -3.89 13.45
CA PHE A 47 -19.47 -4.94 14.45
C PHE A 47 -20.75 -5.08 15.28
N SER A 48 -21.18 -6.30 15.51
CA SER A 48 -22.31 -6.62 16.39
C SER A 48 -21.92 -6.70 17.87
N GLY A 49 -20.64 -6.54 18.20
CA GLY A 49 -20.10 -6.66 19.54
C GLY A 49 -19.07 -5.58 19.86
N LYS A 50 -18.10 -5.92 20.74
CA LYS A 50 -17.03 -5.01 21.15
C LYS A 50 -16.19 -4.62 19.92
N LYS A 51 -16.03 -3.32 19.70
CA LYS A 51 -15.28 -2.80 18.57
C LYS A 51 -13.81 -3.22 18.65
N GLU A 52 -13.31 -3.86 17.60
CA GLU A 52 -11.89 -4.11 17.43
C GLU A 52 -11.16 -2.79 17.14
N THR A 53 -10.15 -2.48 17.94
CA THR A 53 -9.37 -1.25 17.84
C THR A 53 -8.04 -1.43 17.11
N SER A 54 -7.64 -2.69 16.83
CA SER A 54 -6.39 -2.95 16.12
C SER A 54 -6.51 -2.64 14.62
N THR A 55 -5.40 -2.20 14.04
CA THR A 55 -5.29 -1.94 12.59
C THR A 55 -4.62 -3.08 11.83
N ARG A 56 -4.48 -4.25 12.46
CA ARG A 56 -3.70 -5.39 11.93
C ARG A 56 -4.22 -5.92 10.60
N ALA A 57 -5.53 -5.92 10.41
CA ALA A 57 -6.17 -6.40 9.19
C ALA A 57 -6.33 -5.32 8.10
N ARG A 58 -5.86 -4.08 8.33
CA ARG A 58 -6.07 -2.98 7.38
C ARG A 58 -5.49 -3.27 5.98
N SER A 59 -4.35 -3.93 5.92
CA SER A 59 -3.74 -4.31 4.63
C SER A 59 -4.60 -5.27 3.82
N MET A 60 -5.39 -6.15 4.46
CA MET A 60 -6.33 -7.01 3.76
C MET A 60 -7.41 -6.21 3.02
N ALA A 61 -7.88 -5.10 3.60
CA ALA A 61 -8.81 -4.21 2.92
C ALA A 61 -8.19 -3.61 1.65
N PHE A 62 -6.92 -3.20 1.68
CA PHE A 62 -6.23 -2.70 0.49
C PHE A 62 -6.05 -3.79 -0.57
N TYR A 63 -5.69 -5.02 -0.19
CA TYR A 63 -5.66 -6.14 -1.14
C TYR A 63 -7.04 -6.42 -1.73
N GLY A 64 -8.09 -6.43 -0.91
CA GLY A 64 -9.47 -6.60 -1.37
C GLY A 64 -9.89 -5.52 -2.37
N LEU A 65 -9.58 -4.26 -2.10
CA LEU A 65 -9.87 -3.15 -3.02
C LEU A 65 -9.07 -3.27 -4.33
N ALA A 66 -7.79 -3.66 -4.26
CA ALA A 66 -6.98 -3.89 -5.46
C ALA A 66 -7.52 -5.06 -6.30
N VAL A 67 -7.93 -6.16 -5.66
CA VAL A 67 -8.55 -7.30 -6.33
C VAL A 67 -9.88 -6.90 -6.98
N LEU A 68 -10.71 -6.14 -6.28
CA LEU A 68 -11.97 -5.61 -6.84
C LEU A 68 -11.68 -4.74 -8.07
N ALA A 69 -10.69 -3.86 -8.00
CA ALA A 69 -10.30 -3.06 -9.17
C ALA A 69 -9.86 -3.93 -10.34
N THR A 70 -9.03 -4.95 -10.10
CA THR A 70 -8.58 -5.85 -11.17
C THR A 70 -9.71 -6.67 -11.79
N SER A 71 -10.72 -7.05 -11.01
CA SER A 71 -11.87 -7.80 -11.51
C SER A 71 -12.76 -7.00 -12.45
N LEU A 72 -12.65 -5.66 -12.41
CA LEU A 72 -13.39 -4.75 -13.31
C LEU A 72 -12.63 -4.50 -14.62
N LEU A 73 -11.41 -5.01 -14.76
CA LEU A 73 -10.60 -4.78 -15.95
C LEU A 73 -10.79 -5.91 -16.97
N ALA A 74 -11.02 -5.52 -18.24
CA ALA A 74 -11.09 -6.45 -19.35
C ALA A 74 -9.67 -6.84 -19.86
N VAL A 75 -8.82 -7.36 -18.95
CA VAL A 75 -7.45 -7.78 -19.25
C VAL A 75 -7.25 -9.25 -18.93
N LYS A 76 -6.35 -9.91 -19.66
CA LYS A 76 -6.05 -11.32 -19.41
C LYS A 76 -5.44 -11.57 -18.05
N ARG A 77 -4.57 -10.67 -17.59
CA ARG A 77 -3.95 -10.68 -16.28
C ARG A 77 -3.56 -9.28 -15.88
N ALA A 78 -3.92 -8.86 -14.68
CA ALA A 78 -3.53 -7.59 -14.10
C ALA A 78 -2.37 -7.79 -13.12
N GLU A 79 -1.51 -6.78 -12.98
CA GLU A 79 -0.49 -6.75 -11.94
C GLU A 79 -0.94 -5.87 -10.78
N ILE A 80 -0.97 -6.41 -9.58
CA ILE A 80 -1.19 -5.66 -8.34
C ILE A 80 0.18 -5.31 -7.76
N LEU A 81 0.58 -4.05 -7.88
CA LEU A 81 1.85 -3.58 -7.34
C LEU A 81 1.72 -3.33 -5.84
N VAL A 82 2.55 -3.99 -5.06
CA VAL A 82 2.65 -3.84 -3.60
C VAL A 82 4.00 -3.17 -3.30
N PRO A 83 4.04 -1.83 -3.16
CA PRO A 83 5.29 -1.06 -3.14
C PRO A 83 5.93 -1.00 -1.74
N GLU A 84 5.88 -2.08 -0.99
CA GLU A 84 6.53 -2.19 0.31
C GLU A 84 8.00 -2.60 0.17
N ASN A 85 8.86 -2.04 1.01
CA ASN A 85 10.29 -2.37 1.01
C ASN A 85 10.56 -3.69 1.75
N GLY A 86 11.74 -4.27 1.51
CA GLY A 86 12.13 -5.57 2.06
C GLY A 86 12.21 -5.59 3.59
N PHE A 87 12.60 -4.49 4.21
CA PHE A 87 12.70 -4.40 5.67
C PHE A 87 11.33 -4.54 6.35
N ILE A 88 10.29 -3.93 5.79
CA ILE A 88 8.90 -4.10 6.25
C ILE A 88 8.42 -5.54 6.04
N SER A 89 8.83 -6.17 4.95
CA SER A 89 8.46 -7.56 4.63
C SER A 89 9.02 -8.55 5.65
N ILE A 90 10.25 -8.33 6.11
CA ILE A 90 10.88 -9.15 7.16
C ILE A 90 10.25 -8.86 8.52
N ASN A 91 9.84 -7.59 8.76
CA ASN A 91 9.24 -7.11 9.99
C ASN A 91 10.02 -7.54 11.26
N PRO A 92 11.32 -7.21 11.37
CA PRO A 92 12.13 -7.62 12.50
C PRO A 92 11.60 -6.99 13.80
N PRO A 93 11.61 -7.72 14.90
CA PRO A 93 11.23 -7.17 16.20
C PRO A 93 12.31 -6.19 16.69
N LEU A 94 12.04 -4.90 16.55
CA LEU A 94 12.98 -3.84 16.98
C LEU A 94 12.97 -3.58 18.48
N LEU A 95 12.02 -4.15 19.22
CA LEU A 95 11.87 -4.00 20.66
C LEU A 95 11.56 -5.37 21.28
N PRO A 96 12.13 -5.68 22.47
CA PRO A 96 11.88 -6.96 23.16
C PRO A 96 10.39 -7.27 23.34
N GLY A 97 9.56 -6.27 23.67
CA GLY A 97 8.12 -6.44 23.82
C GLY A 97 7.35 -6.75 22.52
N ARG A 98 8.02 -6.72 21.36
CA ARG A 98 7.43 -7.07 20.06
C ARG A 98 7.82 -8.45 19.55
N MET A 99 8.65 -9.20 20.26
CA MET A 99 9.17 -10.50 19.81
C MET A 99 8.07 -11.54 19.51
N ALA A 100 6.93 -11.47 20.18
CA ALA A 100 5.79 -12.33 19.91
C ALA A 100 4.62 -11.62 19.19
N SER A 101 4.73 -10.31 18.97
CA SER A 101 3.67 -9.58 18.30
C SER A 101 3.74 -9.88 16.80
N LEU A 102 2.76 -10.59 16.31
CA LEU A 102 2.50 -10.80 14.88
C LEU A 102 2.04 -9.47 14.23
N SER A 103 2.76 -8.37 14.52
CA SER A 103 2.42 -7.06 13.98
C SER A 103 2.58 -7.08 12.46
N THR A 104 1.54 -6.73 11.77
CA THR A 104 1.42 -6.49 10.33
C THR A 104 2.41 -7.26 9.44
N ARG A 105 2.10 -8.50 9.14
CA ARG A 105 2.83 -9.28 8.13
C ARG A 105 2.31 -8.98 6.72
N THR A 106 2.12 -7.72 6.41
CA THR A 106 1.46 -7.25 5.18
C THR A 106 2.09 -7.81 3.92
N THR A 107 3.40 -7.95 3.90
CA THR A 107 4.18 -8.41 2.74
C THR A 107 5.15 -9.54 3.10
N HIS A 108 4.90 -10.25 4.21
CA HIS A 108 5.70 -11.42 4.55
C HIS A 108 5.65 -12.45 3.40
N PRO A 109 6.79 -13.03 2.96
CA PRO A 109 6.83 -13.90 1.79
C PRO A 109 5.81 -15.05 1.79
N GLN A 110 5.65 -15.72 2.93
CA GLN A 110 4.64 -16.79 3.05
C GLN A 110 3.21 -16.26 2.86
N PHE A 111 2.89 -15.12 3.48
CA PHE A 111 1.58 -14.51 3.34
C PHE A 111 1.29 -14.16 1.88
N MET A 112 2.24 -13.53 1.19
CA MET A 112 2.10 -13.18 -0.23
C MET A 112 1.95 -14.42 -1.12
N THR A 113 2.69 -15.49 -0.82
CA THR A 113 2.56 -16.76 -1.53
C THR A 113 1.18 -17.38 -1.33
N PHE A 114 0.65 -17.40 -0.10
CA PHE A 114 -0.68 -17.93 0.17
C PHE A 114 -1.78 -17.06 -0.44
N LEU A 115 -1.63 -15.73 -0.39
CA LEU A 115 -2.58 -14.82 -1.01
C LEU A 115 -2.61 -15.02 -2.53
N GLN A 116 -1.45 -15.17 -3.20
CA GLN A 116 -1.42 -15.48 -4.63
C GLN A 116 -2.11 -16.81 -4.95
N LYS A 117 -1.82 -17.86 -4.18
CA LYS A 117 -2.49 -19.17 -4.36
C LYS A 117 -4.00 -19.07 -4.17
N LEU A 118 -4.46 -18.27 -3.22
CA LEU A 118 -5.89 -18.00 -3.03
C LEU A 118 -6.51 -17.32 -4.24
N LEU A 119 -5.86 -16.26 -4.77
CA LEU A 119 -6.33 -15.56 -5.96
C LEU A 119 -6.42 -16.49 -7.16
N ASP A 120 -5.40 -17.32 -7.37
CA ASP A 120 -5.37 -18.31 -8.45
C ASP A 120 -6.51 -19.34 -8.28
N ALA A 121 -6.74 -19.82 -7.06
CA ALA A 121 -7.77 -20.82 -6.77
C ALA A 121 -9.19 -20.30 -6.95
N VAL A 122 -9.44 -19.02 -6.69
CA VAL A 122 -10.75 -18.38 -6.90
C VAL A 122 -10.92 -17.78 -8.30
N GLY A 123 -9.94 -18.00 -9.20
CA GLY A 123 -10.01 -17.56 -10.59
C GLY A 123 -9.81 -16.06 -10.81
N VAL A 124 -9.18 -15.36 -9.87
CA VAL A 124 -8.83 -13.95 -10.04
C VAL A 124 -7.55 -13.84 -10.86
N ASN A 125 -7.64 -13.33 -12.07
CA ASN A 125 -6.51 -13.16 -12.99
C ASN A 125 -5.60 -11.97 -12.59
N ALA A 126 -5.01 -12.03 -11.42
CA ALA A 126 -4.12 -11.02 -10.86
C ALA A 126 -2.80 -11.60 -10.40
N GLN A 127 -1.71 -10.88 -10.63
CA GLN A 127 -0.37 -11.20 -10.15
C GLN A 127 0.05 -10.19 -9.09
N LEU A 128 0.39 -10.67 -7.90
CA LEU A 128 0.99 -9.84 -6.85
C LEU A 128 2.46 -9.58 -7.16
N CYS A 129 2.85 -8.33 -7.31
CA CYS A 129 4.20 -7.90 -7.64
C CYS A 129 4.76 -7.02 -6.53
N MET A 130 5.92 -7.38 -6.00
CA MET A 130 6.63 -6.63 -4.96
C MET A 130 7.95 -6.09 -5.53
N PRO A 131 7.93 -4.92 -6.21
CA PRO A 131 9.11 -4.42 -6.93
C PRO A 131 10.30 -4.11 -6.02
N TYR A 132 10.02 -3.74 -4.76
CA TYR A 132 11.06 -3.28 -3.81
C TYR A 132 11.35 -4.29 -2.69
N ARG A 133 11.00 -5.57 -2.87
CA ARG A 133 11.14 -6.60 -1.83
C ARG A 133 12.58 -6.84 -1.34
N PHE A 134 13.57 -6.41 -2.09
CA PHE A 134 14.98 -6.55 -1.75
C PHE A 134 15.67 -5.21 -1.48
N MET A 135 14.91 -4.13 -1.37
CA MET A 135 15.42 -2.78 -1.13
C MET A 135 15.05 -2.30 0.27
N THR A 136 15.91 -1.49 0.84
CA THR A 136 15.57 -0.66 1.98
C THR A 136 14.74 0.54 1.52
N LYS A 137 14.11 1.24 2.45
CA LYS A 137 13.37 2.48 2.13
C LYS A 137 14.29 3.56 1.52
N GLY A 138 15.52 3.65 2.03
CA GLY A 138 16.53 4.59 1.51
C GLY A 138 16.89 4.29 0.06
N GLU A 139 17.20 3.04 -0.26
CA GLU A 139 17.49 2.60 -1.64
C GLU A 139 16.31 2.84 -2.58
N MET A 140 15.09 2.55 -2.13
CA MET A 140 13.86 2.82 -2.88
C MET A 140 13.71 4.30 -3.25
N LEU A 141 14.00 5.20 -2.31
CA LEU A 141 13.95 6.65 -2.54
C LEU A 141 15.10 7.11 -3.44
N ALA A 142 16.32 6.64 -3.18
CA ALA A 142 17.51 7.01 -3.97
C ALA A 142 17.42 6.54 -5.43
N GLN A 143 16.80 5.39 -5.68
CA GLN A 143 16.65 4.79 -7.02
C GLN A 143 15.34 5.18 -7.71
N CYS A 144 14.51 6.04 -7.11
CA CYS A 144 13.27 6.49 -7.71
C CYS A 144 13.54 7.16 -9.07
N ALA A 145 12.81 6.77 -10.10
CA ALA A 145 13.04 7.18 -11.48
C ALA A 145 12.84 8.68 -11.74
N ASP A 146 12.02 9.34 -10.93
CA ASP A 146 11.81 10.80 -11.01
C ASP A 146 12.02 11.43 -9.64
N GLN A 147 13.23 11.94 -9.43
CA GLN A 147 13.64 12.59 -8.18
C GLN A 147 12.94 13.95 -7.98
N THR A 148 12.60 14.65 -9.06
CA THR A 148 11.89 15.94 -8.99
C THR A 148 10.48 15.75 -8.45
N LEU A 149 9.76 14.79 -9.02
CA LEU A 149 8.41 14.44 -8.59
C LEU A 149 8.42 13.84 -7.17
N LEU A 150 9.42 13.00 -6.86
CA LEU A 150 9.61 12.47 -5.51
C LEU A 150 9.79 13.59 -4.49
N ALA A 151 10.69 14.54 -4.74
CA ALA A 151 10.95 15.67 -3.83
C ALA A 151 9.71 16.53 -3.59
N ARG A 152 8.91 16.74 -4.64
CA ARG A 152 7.65 17.50 -4.56
C ARG A 152 6.64 16.87 -3.60
N PHE A 153 6.54 15.52 -3.56
CA PHE A 153 5.50 14.84 -2.79
C PHE A 153 5.99 14.15 -1.53
N ALA A 154 7.30 13.96 -1.36
CA ALA A 154 7.84 13.23 -0.21
C ALA A 154 7.52 13.91 1.12
N CYS A 155 7.63 15.24 1.17
CA CYS A 155 7.36 16.03 2.38
C CYS A 155 5.88 16.01 2.79
N ASP A 156 4.98 15.86 1.82
CA ASP A 156 3.53 15.81 2.05
C ASP A 156 3.01 14.41 2.34
N SER A 157 3.87 13.39 2.23
CA SER A 157 3.47 12.00 2.48
C SER A 157 3.34 11.72 3.97
N THR A 158 2.24 11.05 4.36
CA THR A 158 2.00 10.63 5.73
C THR A 158 2.30 9.14 5.87
N SER A 159 3.49 8.80 6.38
CA SER A 159 3.88 7.40 6.65
C SER A 159 3.66 6.95 8.10
N CYS A 160 3.39 7.88 9.01
CA CYS A 160 3.26 7.60 10.44
C CYS A 160 1.84 7.17 10.81
N GLY A 161 1.66 5.92 11.27
CA GLY A 161 0.37 5.41 11.75
C GLY A 161 -0.18 6.11 13.01
N ARG A 162 0.63 6.95 13.65
CA ARG A 162 0.24 7.74 14.83
C ARG A 162 0.26 9.25 14.56
N PHE A 163 0.24 9.65 13.31
CA PHE A 163 0.32 11.04 12.90
C PHE A 163 -0.70 11.94 13.62
N ARG A 164 -1.95 11.50 13.75
CA ARG A 164 -2.99 12.23 14.50
C ARG A 164 -2.70 12.34 16.00
N THR A 165 -2.12 11.30 16.58
CA THR A 165 -1.79 11.26 18.03
C THR A 165 -0.65 12.24 18.38
N TYR A 166 0.21 12.54 17.42
CA TYR A 166 1.34 13.45 17.60
C TYR A 166 1.12 14.81 16.90
N ASN A 167 -0.08 15.36 17.03
CA ASN A 167 -0.42 16.69 16.52
C ASN A 167 -0.07 16.88 15.04
N ARG A 168 -0.27 15.86 14.22
CA ARG A 168 0.04 15.85 12.78
C ARG A 168 1.53 16.02 12.47
N THR A 169 2.38 15.56 13.35
CA THR A 169 3.82 15.43 13.11
C THR A 169 4.23 13.97 13.06
N HIS A 170 5.32 13.66 12.36
CA HIS A 170 5.89 12.32 12.37
C HIS A 170 6.46 12.00 13.73
N CYS A 171 6.18 10.81 14.26
CA CYS A 171 6.63 10.40 15.60
C CYS A 171 8.14 10.09 15.70
N GLY A 172 8.88 10.14 14.59
CA GLY A 172 10.31 9.84 14.54
C GLY A 172 10.69 8.38 14.85
N ARG A 173 9.72 7.46 14.88
CA ARG A 173 9.91 6.04 15.20
C ARG A 173 9.71 5.10 14.01
N CYS A 174 9.57 5.65 12.83
CA CYS A 174 9.37 4.88 11.58
C CYS A 174 10.63 4.87 10.74
#